data_41a88ba748d72f16b10e4a323b37f729
#
_entry.id   41a88ba748d72f16b10e4a323b37f729
#
_cell.length_a   1.000
_cell.length_b   1.000
_cell.length_c   1.000
_cell.angle_alpha   90.00
_cell.angle_beta   90.00
_cell.angle_gamma   90.00
#
_symmetry.space_group_name_H-M   'P 1'
#
loop_
_entity.id
_entity.type
_entity.pdbx_description
1 polymer ?
#
loop_
_entity_poly.entity_id
_entity_poly.type
_entity_poly.pdbx_seq_one_letter_code
_entity_poly.pdbx_strand_id
1 'polypeptide(L)'
;MVNSLFFRTFAAQNLISMRMEKRKGKSGKSLWCLILVLLGIAVKGNAQRNDSVVVAPDSSNFVTASILTISPTNEVYSVFGHTAIRMECPVHQLDYVFTFETDPTLGGFLTFFAGKANSRFVAVPTQQFLENTKKEGRGMKQYELNLTHHEKQELWRHLDNDMVAGAHRKFNLLVNNCVSMAVLKLHQSCIDEHLEWGNTTSLTLLNNGDYVRQCVQKSPWAEFWFITFMGTVCEESYGYESRLCPANLIEEMKKASFVNDEKGIRRTVITGEEKTLLSETVALQQSMITPKVVFGVLLLVVCFLTFAEWRWNWKRPARYMDVTLFIIQSLSGLILLYVTFVSELLGTHWNWYLIPFNLIPLILWLCLRKRKNYGRVYLLYTVVLVAFLALTPFLSQLDLPHQLITMILAIRCISKYFEYKDNIR
;
A
#
# COMPACT_ATOMS: atom_id res chain seq x y z
N MET A 1 -40.63 5.66 -1.27
CA MET A 1 -40.68 4.18 -1.17
C MET A 1 -39.32 3.51 -1.37
N VAL A 2 -38.41 4.05 -2.13
CA VAL A 2 -37.07 3.51 -2.37
C VAL A 2 -36.19 3.56 -1.10
N ASN A 3 -36.32 4.60 -0.28
CA ASN A 3 -35.50 4.80 0.93
C ASN A 3 -35.69 3.74 2.02
N SER A 4 -36.88 3.11 2.15
CA SER A 4 -37.12 2.16 3.25
C SER A 4 -36.55 0.75 2.98
N LEU A 5 -36.38 0.37 1.72
CA LEU A 5 -35.72 -0.89 1.35
C LEU A 5 -34.19 -0.79 1.55
N PHE A 6 -33.61 0.35 1.21
CA PHE A 6 -32.18 0.65 1.33
C PHE A 6 -31.67 0.49 2.78
N PHE A 7 -32.37 1.08 3.75
CA PHE A 7 -32.00 0.97 5.17
C PHE A 7 -32.18 -0.44 5.77
N ARG A 8 -33.12 -1.23 5.24
CA ARG A 8 -33.34 -2.61 5.72
C ARG A 8 -32.24 -3.57 5.29
N THR A 9 -31.66 -3.40 4.11
CA THR A 9 -30.61 -4.26 3.59
C THR A 9 -29.30 -4.01 4.34
N PHE A 10 -29.00 -2.76 4.65
CA PHE A 10 -27.79 -2.36 5.38
C PHE A 10 -27.81 -2.83 6.85
N ALA A 11 -28.95 -2.70 7.54
CA ALA A 11 -29.12 -3.20 8.89
C ALA A 11 -29.05 -4.74 8.97
N ALA A 12 -29.52 -5.44 7.95
CA ALA A 12 -29.49 -6.90 7.91
C ALA A 12 -28.07 -7.45 7.70
N GLN A 13 -27.24 -6.80 6.91
CA GLN A 13 -25.84 -7.23 6.67
C GLN A 13 -24.96 -7.02 7.92
N ASN A 14 -25.14 -5.93 8.66
CA ASN A 14 -24.44 -5.71 9.92
C ASN A 14 -24.81 -6.74 11.01
N LEU A 15 -26.09 -7.17 11.04
CA LEU A 15 -26.53 -8.27 11.91
C LEU A 15 -25.91 -9.62 11.54
N ILE A 16 -25.62 -9.86 10.26
CA ILE A 16 -24.98 -11.09 9.77
C ILE A 16 -23.50 -11.10 10.11
N SER A 17 -22.78 -9.96 9.96
CA SER A 17 -21.35 -9.86 10.33
C SER A 17 -21.14 -10.02 11.84
N MET A 18 -21.96 -9.39 12.66
CA MET A 18 -21.93 -9.58 14.13
C MET A 18 -22.30 -11.01 14.58
N ARG A 19 -23.12 -11.74 13.79
CA ARG A 19 -23.47 -13.14 14.08
C ARG A 19 -22.36 -14.13 13.73
N MET A 20 -21.50 -13.83 12.79
CA MET A 20 -20.39 -14.72 12.43
C MET A 20 -19.25 -14.69 13.46
N GLU A 21 -19.02 -13.56 14.10
CA GLU A 21 -18.02 -13.44 15.17
C GLU A 21 -18.42 -14.17 16.47
N LYS A 22 -19.73 -14.30 16.77
CA LYS A 22 -20.24 -15.02 17.96
C LYS A 22 -20.37 -16.53 17.81
N ARG A 23 -20.12 -17.12 16.64
CA ARG A 23 -20.28 -18.56 16.40
C ARG A 23 -19.08 -19.45 16.76
N LYS A 24 -18.04 -18.94 17.38
CA LYS A 24 -16.94 -19.76 17.96
C LYS A 24 -17.12 -20.10 19.43
N GLY A 25 -18.34 -20.38 19.89
CA GLY A 25 -18.55 -20.83 21.27
C GLY A 25 -19.93 -21.41 21.52
N LYS A 26 -19.95 -22.74 21.69
CA LYS A 26 -21.03 -23.56 22.31
C LYS A 26 -22.20 -24.00 21.46
N SER A 27 -22.14 -25.27 21.08
CA SER A 27 -23.23 -26.15 20.74
C SER A 27 -24.25 -26.28 21.92
N GLY A 28 -25.54 -26.29 21.57
CA GLY A 28 -26.60 -26.78 22.43
C GLY A 28 -27.59 -25.72 22.95
N LYS A 29 -28.77 -25.76 22.42
CA LYS A 29 -30.07 -25.15 22.78
C LYS A 29 -30.63 -24.25 21.69
N SER A 30 -31.15 -24.87 20.66
CA SER A 30 -31.86 -24.17 19.57
C SER A 30 -33.11 -24.99 19.17
N LEU A 31 -34.11 -25.06 20.00
CA LEU A 31 -35.43 -25.54 19.60
C LEU A 31 -36.62 -24.71 20.16
N TRP A 32 -36.35 -23.78 21.06
CA TRP A 32 -37.41 -22.98 21.68
C TRP A 32 -37.62 -21.58 21.08
N CYS A 33 -36.71 -21.12 20.23
CA CYS A 33 -36.85 -19.80 19.57
C CYS A 33 -37.70 -19.80 18.29
N LEU A 34 -38.05 -20.99 17.75
CA LEU A 34 -38.86 -21.06 16.51
C LEU A 34 -40.37 -20.97 16.78
N ILE A 35 -40.82 -21.24 18.00
CA ILE A 35 -42.26 -21.25 18.35
C ILE A 35 -42.77 -19.85 18.71
N LEU A 36 -41.92 -18.91 19.11
CA LEU A 36 -42.33 -17.53 19.47
C LEU A 36 -42.44 -16.57 18.29
N VAL A 37 -41.95 -16.95 17.10
CA VAL A 37 -42.03 -16.11 15.87
C VAL A 37 -43.34 -16.33 15.11
N LEU A 38 -44.04 -17.44 15.35
CA LEU A 38 -45.30 -17.76 14.65
C LEU A 38 -46.59 -17.25 15.35
N LEU A 39 -46.50 -16.69 16.53
CA LEU A 39 -47.67 -16.18 17.29
C LEU A 39 -47.84 -14.64 17.25
N GLY A 40 -47.01 -13.93 16.50
CA GLY A 40 -47.00 -12.46 16.41
C GLY A 40 -47.75 -11.83 15.23
N ILE A 41 -48.49 -12.60 14.41
CA ILE A 41 -49.18 -12.05 13.25
C ILE A 41 -50.67 -12.12 13.44
N ALA A 42 -51.25 -11.22 14.19
CA ALA A 42 -52.64 -10.79 14.11
C ALA A 42 -52.96 -9.61 15.06
N VAL A 43 -52.48 -8.40 14.75
CA VAL A 43 -53.14 -7.18 15.17
C VAL A 43 -53.23 -6.23 13.98
N LYS A 44 -54.37 -6.18 13.35
CA LYS A 44 -54.76 -5.12 12.41
C LYS A 44 -55.04 -3.86 13.22
N GLY A 45 -54.10 -2.90 13.24
CA GLY A 45 -54.33 -1.55 13.71
C GLY A 45 -54.75 -0.65 12.54
N ASN A 46 -55.96 -0.16 12.57
CA ASN A 46 -56.39 0.94 11.69
C ASN A 46 -55.64 2.22 12.14
N ALA A 47 -54.64 2.64 11.33
CA ALA A 47 -54.04 3.95 11.50
C ALA A 47 -54.82 4.95 10.63
N GLN A 48 -55.48 5.87 11.28
CA GLN A 48 -56.13 7.05 10.73
C GLN A 48 -55.04 7.92 10.06
N ARG A 49 -55.13 8.20 8.78
CA ARG A 49 -54.27 9.15 8.05
C ARG A 49 -54.61 10.57 8.50
N ASN A 50 -53.77 11.14 9.31
CA ASN A 50 -53.68 12.60 9.40
C ASN A 50 -52.76 13.08 8.28
N ASP A 51 -53.30 13.61 7.24
CA ASP A 51 -52.55 14.34 6.17
C ASP A 51 -52.18 15.73 6.72
N SER A 52 -51.22 15.75 7.63
CA SER A 52 -50.40 16.93 7.84
C SER A 52 -49.32 16.95 6.76
N VAL A 53 -49.43 17.91 5.83
CA VAL A 53 -48.36 18.23 4.89
C VAL A 53 -47.17 18.67 5.71
N VAL A 54 -46.31 17.72 6.08
CA VAL A 54 -44.99 18.04 6.59
C VAL A 54 -44.20 18.56 5.39
N VAL A 55 -44.03 19.88 5.35
CA VAL A 55 -43.05 20.50 4.44
C VAL A 55 -41.71 19.82 4.77
N ALA A 56 -41.21 18.98 3.87
CA ALA A 56 -39.94 18.33 4.04
C ALA A 56 -38.89 19.44 4.30
N PRO A 57 -38.13 19.38 5.39
CA PRO A 57 -37.04 20.31 5.60
C PRO A 57 -36.13 20.24 4.38
N ASP A 58 -35.63 21.39 3.95
CA ASP A 58 -34.74 21.53 2.80
C ASP A 58 -33.69 20.44 2.83
N SER A 59 -33.85 19.42 1.99
CA SER A 59 -33.14 18.16 2.06
C SER A 59 -31.69 18.27 1.56
N SER A 60 -31.23 19.50 1.29
CA SER A 60 -29.95 19.75 0.65
C SER A 60 -28.71 19.53 1.52
N ASN A 61 -28.83 19.46 2.85
CA ASN A 61 -27.66 19.47 3.74
C ASN A 61 -27.63 18.44 4.87
N PHE A 62 -28.42 17.37 4.83
CA PHE A 62 -28.43 16.41 5.94
C PHE A 62 -27.36 15.30 5.83
N VAL A 63 -26.68 15.19 4.70
CA VAL A 63 -25.55 14.24 4.52
C VAL A 63 -24.26 15.00 4.34
N THR A 64 -23.26 14.66 5.12
CA THR A 64 -21.89 15.17 4.98
C THR A 64 -21.01 14.04 4.47
N ALA A 65 -20.22 14.32 3.41
CA ALA A 65 -19.21 13.41 2.89
C ALA A 65 -17.82 14.00 3.15
N SER A 66 -16.90 13.20 3.65
CA SER A 66 -15.55 13.64 3.97
C SER A 66 -14.50 12.61 3.58
N ILE A 67 -13.30 13.07 3.21
CA ILE A 67 -12.11 12.23 3.13
C ILE A 67 -11.44 12.20 4.51
N LEU A 68 -11.09 11.01 4.96
CA LEU A 68 -10.25 10.79 6.12
C LEU A 68 -8.86 10.41 5.68
N THR A 69 -7.85 10.99 6.33
CA THR A 69 -6.45 10.55 6.19
C THR A 69 -5.93 10.09 7.53
N ILE A 70 -5.28 8.94 7.52
CA ILE A 70 -4.70 8.31 8.70
C ILE A 70 -3.19 8.30 8.57
N SER A 71 -2.47 8.71 9.62
CA SER A 71 -1.01 8.83 9.60
C SER A 71 -0.31 7.49 9.33
N PRO A 72 0.85 7.51 8.66
CA PRO A 72 1.65 6.31 8.41
C PRO A 72 2.24 5.74 9.70
N THR A 73 2.66 4.46 9.65
CA THR A 73 3.43 3.78 10.72
C THR A 73 4.71 3.17 10.16
N ASN A 74 5.53 2.56 11.02
CA ASN A 74 6.72 1.84 10.60
C ASN A 74 6.42 0.44 10.01
N GLU A 75 5.17 0.01 10.01
CA GLU A 75 4.78 -1.27 9.45
C GLU A 75 4.61 -1.18 7.93
N VAL A 76 5.07 -2.21 7.21
CA VAL A 76 5.17 -2.21 5.74
C VAL A 76 3.82 -1.91 5.06
N TYR A 77 2.71 -2.43 5.58
CA TYR A 77 1.38 -2.24 4.99
C TYR A 77 0.74 -0.89 5.32
N SER A 78 1.25 -0.16 6.31
CA SER A 78 0.72 1.14 6.73
C SER A 78 1.72 2.30 6.60
N VAL A 79 2.89 2.04 5.98
CA VAL A 79 3.97 3.02 5.81
C VAL A 79 3.57 4.22 4.95
N PHE A 80 2.61 4.06 4.06
CA PHE A 80 2.07 5.13 3.23
C PHE A 80 0.94 5.93 3.92
N GLY A 81 0.47 5.47 5.08
CA GLY A 81 -0.75 5.97 5.69
C GLY A 81 -1.99 5.24 5.16
N HIS A 82 -3.17 5.84 5.33
CA HIS A 82 -4.42 5.27 4.83
C HIS A 82 -5.42 6.36 4.50
N THR A 83 -6.33 6.09 3.56
CA THR A 83 -7.42 6.98 3.15
C THR A 83 -8.74 6.23 3.22
N ALA A 84 -9.77 6.91 3.73
CA ALA A 84 -11.14 6.39 3.78
C ALA A 84 -12.15 7.50 3.49
N ILE A 85 -13.39 7.14 3.21
CA ILE A 85 -14.51 8.06 2.98
C ILE A 85 -15.47 7.96 4.15
N ARG A 86 -15.74 9.06 4.86
CA ARG A 86 -16.77 9.12 5.90
C ARG A 86 -18.04 9.71 5.31
N MET A 87 -19.15 9.03 5.56
CA MET A 87 -20.49 9.50 5.24
C MET A 87 -21.29 9.63 6.54
N GLU A 88 -21.74 10.83 6.85
CA GLU A 88 -22.47 11.15 8.07
C GLU A 88 -23.86 11.70 7.74
N CYS A 89 -24.88 11.15 8.35
CA CYS A 89 -26.26 11.60 8.25
C CYS A 89 -26.90 11.67 9.66
N PRO A 90 -26.78 12.81 10.38
CA PRO A 90 -27.26 12.94 11.75
C PRO A 90 -28.76 12.68 11.91
N VAL A 91 -29.57 13.08 10.92
CA VAL A 91 -31.04 12.89 10.94
C VAL A 91 -31.41 11.41 11.03
N HIS A 92 -30.64 10.54 10.39
CA HIS A 92 -30.85 9.10 10.40
C HIS A 92 -29.93 8.36 11.37
N GLN A 93 -29.14 9.07 12.18
CA GLN A 93 -28.14 8.51 13.11
C GLN A 93 -27.16 7.56 12.41
N LEU A 94 -26.80 7.88 11.17
CA LEU A 94 -25.85 7.12 10.37
C LEU A 94 -24.52 7.86 10.35
N ASP A 95 -23.47 7.15 10.71
CA ASP A 95 -22.10 7.66 10.68
C ASP A 95 -21.13 6.49 10.44
N TYR A 96 -20.69 6.36 9.19
CA TYR A 96 -19.90 5.24 8.72
C TYR A 96 -18.67 5.70 7.94
N VAL A 97 -17.59 4.97 8.14
CA VAL A 97 -16.37 5.06 7.37
C VAL A 97 -16.32 3.92 6.36
N PHE A 98 -16.25 4.27 5.10
CA PHE A 98 -16.03 3.34 3.99
C PHE A 98 -14.54 3.28 3.70
N THR A 99 -13.93 2.15 4.00
CA THR A 99 -12.50 1.92 3.84
C THR A 99 -12.24 0.81 2.84
N PHE A 100 -11.23 0.99 1.98
CA PHE A 100 -10.82 -0.03 1.03
C PHE A 100 -9.74 -0.89 1.66
N GLU A 101 -10.10 -2.12 2.01
CA GLU A 101 -9.26 -3.03 2.78
C GLU A 101 -8.98 -4.32 2.03
N THR A 102 -7.80 -4.87 2.30
CA THR A 102 -7.40 -6.19 1.82
C THR A 102 -7.96 -7.26 2.77
N ASP A 103 -8.62 -8.28 2.23
CA ASP A 103 -9.20 -9.37 3.02
C ASP A 103 -8.08 -10.23 3.63
N PRO A 104 -7.89 -10.21 4.96
CA PRO A 104 -6.82 -10.96 5.62
C PRO A 104 -7.09 -12.48 5.67
N THR A 105 -8.32 -12.92 5.35
CA THR A 105 -8.71 -14.34 5.46
C THR A 105 -8.28 -15.20 4.29
N LEU A 106 -7.93 -14.59 3.17
CA LEU A 106 -7.64 -15.28 1.90
C LEU A 106 -6.14 -15.45 1.64
N GLY A 107 -5.43 -16.18 2.50
CA GLY A 107 -4.07 -16.64 2.19
C GLY A 107 -2.91 -15.84 2.79
N GLY A 108 -3.18 -14.82 3.58
CA GLY A 108 -2.16 -14.10 4.36
C GLY A 108 -1.09 -13.40 3.50
N PHE A 109 0.10 -13.24 4.10
CA PHE A 109 1.23 -12.52 3.51
C PHE A 109 1.66 -13.06 2.13
N LEU A 110 1.64 -14.37 1.92
CA LEU A 110 2.05 -14.97 0.64
C LEU A 110 1.11 -14.58 -0.51
N THR A 111 -0.20 -14.54 -0.25
CA THR A 111 -1.19 -14.12 -1.25
C THR A 111 -1.05 -12.63 -1.57
N PHE A 112 -0.81 -11.81 -0.55
CA PHE A 112 -0.51 -10.39 -0.74
C PHE A 112 0.76 -10.21 -1.59
N PHE A 113 1.83 -10.89 -1.23
CA PHE A 113 3.11 -10.81 -1.93
C PHE A 113 3.06 -11.37 -3.36
N ALA A 114 2.14 -12.30 -3.63
CA ALA A 114 1.86 -12.79 -4.98
C ALA A 114 1.07 -11.81 -5.84
N GLY A 115 0.57 -10.69 -5.28
CA GLY A 115 -0.34 -9.77 -5.98
C GLY A 115 -1.73 -10.35 -6.22
N LYS A 116 -2.11 -11.39 -5.46
CA LYS A 116 -3.40 -12.09 -5.56
C LYS A 116 -4.36 -11.74 -4.43
N ALA A 117 -3.95 -10.84 -3.53
CA ALA A 117 -4.81 -10.36 -2.47
C ALA A 117 -5.98 -9.56 -3.06
N ASN A 118 -7.18 -9.92 -2.64
CA ASN A 118 -8.39 -9.19 -3.01
C ASN A 118 -8.67 -8.12 -1.97
N SER A 119 -9.03 -6.94 -2.45
CA SER A 119 -9.45 -5.82 -1.63
C SER A 119 -10.86 -5.40 -2.00
N ARG A 120 -11.59 -4.87 -1.03
CA ARG A 120 -12.97 -4.40 -1.20
C ARG A 120 -13.27 -3.24 -0.27
N PHE A 121 -14.31 -2.49 -0.58
CA PHE A 121 -14.84 -1.54 0.38
C PHE A 121 -15.55 -2.26 1.53
N VAL A 122 -15.31 -1.77 2.74
CA VAL A 122 -15.95 -2.21 3.98
C VAL A 122 -16.50 -0.97 4.68
N ALA A 123 -17.74 -1.04 5.17
CA ALA A 123 -18.32 0.00 6.00
C ALA A 123 -18.09 -0.33 7.48
N VAL A 124 -17.47 0.58 8.20
CA VAL A 124 -17.21 0.46 9.65
C VAL A 124 -17.90 1.63 10.36
N PRO A 125 -18.63 1.42 11.47
CA PRO A 125 -19.11 2.52 12.28
C PRO A 125 -17.97 3.47 12.67
N THR A 126 -18.16 4.77 12.49
CA THR A 126 -17.08 5.76 12.69
C THR A 126 -16.47 5.67 14.08
N GLN A 127 -17.27 5.46 15.11
CA GLN A 127 -16.76 5.30 16.47
C GLN A 127 -15.79 4.11 16.59
N GLN A 128 -16.14 2.96 16.00
CA GLN A 128 -15.28 1.78 15.99
C GLN A 128 -13.99 2.01 15.20
N PHE A 129 -14.07 2.71 14.08
CA PHE A 129 -12.91 3.05 13.25
C PHE A 129 -11.95 3.98 14.01
N LEU A 130 -12.48 5.00 14.70
CA LEU A 130 -11.72 5.88 15.58
C LEU A 130 -11.01 5.12 16.71
N GLU A 131 -11.73 4.22 17.40
CA GLU A 131 -11.16 3.43 18.49
C GLU A 131 -10.02 2.52 18.01
N ASN A 132 -10.17 1.88 16.85
CA ASN A 132 -9.14 1.03 16.27
C ASN A 132 -7.91 1.85 15.90
N THR A 133 -8.09 2.97 15.20
CA THR A 133 -6.99 3.88 14.80
C THR A 133 -6.26 4.45 16.03
N LYS A 134 -7.00 4.78 17.10
CA LYS A 134 -6.43 5.26 18.37
C LYS A 134 -5.58 4.19 19.05
N LYS A 135 -6.02 2.92 19.04
CA LYS A 135 -5.22 1.79 19.58
C LYS A 135 -3.90 1.60 18.87
N GLU A 136 -3.85 1.90 17.57
CA GLU A 136 -2.62 1.89 16.76
C GLU A 136 -1.74 3.13 17.00
N GLY A 137 -2.19 4.11 17.79
CA GLY A 137 -1.48 5.35 18.06
C GLY A 137 -1.39 6.31 16.87
N ARG A 138 -2.21 6.10 15.84
CA ARG A 138 -2.20 6.87 14.60
C ARG A 138 -3.07 8.11 14.70
N GLY A 139 -2.62 9.19 14.06
CA GLY A 139 -3.41 10.40 13.86
C GLY A 139 -4.46 10.23 12.77
N MET A 140 -5.57 11.00 12.88
CA MET A 140 -6.61 11.02 11.84
C MET A 140 -7.08 12.45 11.62
N LYS A 141 -7.15 12.83 10.35
CA LYS A 141 -7.64 14.13 9.89
C LYS A 141 -8.81 13.93 8.93
N GLN A 142 -9.76 14.87 8.99
CA GLN A 142 -10.95 14.88 8.17
C GLN A 142 -10.98 16.15 7.31
N TYR A 143 -11.39 15.96 6.06
CA TYR A 143 -11.56 17.03 5.06
C TYR A 143 -12.94 16.88 4.42
N GLU A 144 -13.79 17.86 4.59
CA GLU A 144 -15.15 17.86 4.05
C GLU A 144 -15.13 18.08 2.54
N LEU A 145 -15.91 17.26 1.80
CA LEU A 145 -16.03 17.31 0.36
C LEU A 145 -17.15 18.25 -0.08
N ASN A 146 -16.86 19.14 -1.01
CA ASN A 146 -17.81 20.07 -1.61
C ASN A 146 -18.68 19.40 -2.66
N LEU A 147 -19.38 18.34 -2.28
CA LEU A 147 -20.31 17.62 -3.14
C LEU A 147 -21.71 18.19 -3.05
N THR A 148 -22.40 18.27 -4.19
CA THR A 148 -23.83 18.59 -4.25
C THR A 148 -24.64 17.47 -3.57
N HIS A 149 -25.91 17.73 -3.27
CA HIS A 149 -26.79 16.71 -2.71
C HIS A 149 -26.87 15.46 -3.58
N HIS A 150 -26.98 15.62 -4.90
CA HIS A 150 -27.05 14.54 -5.88
C HIS A 150 -25.75 13.73 -5.91
N GLU A 151 -24.60 14.40 -5.93
CA GLU A 151 -23.30 13.72 -5.91
C GLU A 151 -23.04 12.95 -4.60
N LYS A 152 -23.50 13.46 -3.45
CA LYS A 152 -23.45 12.73 -2.18
C LYS A 152 -24.30 11.46 -2.24
N GLN A 153 -25.48 11.51 -2.87
CA GLN A 153 -26.34 10.34 -3.09
C GLN A 153 -25.67 9.32 -4.03
N GLU A 154 -25.05 9.78 -5.11
CA GLU A 154 -24.33 8.92 -6.04
C GLU A 154 -23.11 8.29 -5.40
N LEU A 155 -22.33 9.05 -4.63
CA LEU A 155 -21.19 8.52 -3.87
C LEU A 155 -21.65 7.40 -2.94
N TRP A 156 -22.72 7.62 -2.17
CA TRP A 156 -23.30 6.59 -1.30
C TRP A 156 -23.74 5.37 -2.12
N ARG A 157 -24.46 5.58 -3.23
CA ARG A 157 -24.96 4.51 -4.09
C ARG A 157 -23.81 3.65 -4.66
N HIS A 158 -22.73 4.28 -5.10
CA HIS A 158 -21.56 3.56 -5.60
C HIS A 158 -20.84 2.74 -4.53
N LEU A 159 -20.73 3.27 -3.32
CA LEU A 159 -20.13 2.57 -2.18
C LEU A 159 -21.00 1.39 -1.74
N ASP A 160 -22.31 1.60 -1.63
CA ASP A 160 -23.27 0.56 -1.25
C ASP A 160 -23.36 -0.56 -2.31
N ASN A 161 -23.42 -0.21 -3.58
CA ASN A 161 -23.43 -1.18 -4.67
C ASN A 161 -22.18 -2.08 -4.67
N ASP A 162 -20.98 -1.53 -4.46
CA ASP A 162 -19.77 -2.32 -4.37
C ASP A 162 -19.80 -3.30 -3.18
N MET A 163 -20.38 -2.86 -2.05
CA MET A 163 -20.51 -3.71 -0.87
C MET A 163 -21.56 -4.81 -1.05
N VAL A 164 -22.73 -4.47 -1.59
CA VAL A 164 -23.82 -5.44 -1.85
C VAL A 164 -23.41 -6.46 -2.89
N ALA A 165 -22.73 -6.03 -3.95
CA ALA A 165 -22.21 -6.91 -4.99
C ALA A 165 -21.02 -7.75 -4.51
N GLY A 166 -20.44 -7.44 -3.32
CA GLY A 166 -19.20 -8.07 -2.87
C GLY A 166 -18.04 -7.84 -3.84
N ALA A 167 -18.00 -6.65 -4.47
CA ALA A 167 -17.04 -6.34 -5.51
C ALA A 167 -15.61 -6.37 -4.95
N HIS A 168 -14.82 -7.30 -5.46
CA HIS A 168 -13.41 -7.43 -5.12
C HIS A 168 -12.52 -6.94 -6.25
N ARG A 169 -11.42 -6.30 -5.92
CA ARG A 169 -10.35 -5.93 -6.85
C ARG A 169 -9.02 -6.47 -6.35
N LYS A 170 -8.18 -6.93 -7.27
CA LYS A 170 -6.81 -7.29 -6.91
C LYS A 170 -6.09 -6.05 -6.38
N PHE A 171 -5.52 -6.16 -5.21
CA PHE A 171 -4.69 -5.10 -4.66
C PHE A 171 -3.47 -4.88 -5.56
N ASN A 172 -3.22 -3.63 -5.91
CA ASN A 172 -2.00 -3.21 -6.57
C ASN A 172 -1.53 -1.92 -5.90
N LEU A 173 -0.24 -1.84 -5.62
CA LEU A 173 0.31 -0.73 -4.85
C LEU A 173 0.05 0.63 -5.51
N LEU A 174 0.12 0.72 -6.83
CA LEU A 174 0.00 1.99 -7.55
C LEU A 174 -1.44 2.33 -7.97
N VAL A 175 -2.23 1.34 -8.41
CA VAL A 175 -3.52 1.64 -9.08
C VAL A 175 -4.78 1.16 -8.33
N ASN A 176 -4.70 0.15 -7.46
CA ASN A 176 -5.83 -0.37 -6.72
C ASN A 176 -5.55 -0.38 -5.21
N ASN A 177 -5.30 0.77 -4.65
CA ASN A 177 -5.05 1.00 -3.23
C ASN A 177 -6.14 1.89 -2.61
N CYS A 178 -6.08 2.16 -1.31
CA CYS A 178 -7.09 2.95 -0.60
C CYS A 178 -7.21 4.39 -1.13
N VAL A 179 -6.10 4.99 -1.59
CA VAL A 179 -6.09 6.37 -2.12
C VAL A 179 -6.72 6.42 -3.50
N SER A 180 -6.24 5.59 -4.44
CA SER A 180 -6.75 5.56 -5.82
C SER A 180 -8.21 5.14 -5.89
N MET A 181 -8.63 4.23 -5.02
CA MET A 181 -10.03 3.77 -4.96
C MET A 181 -10.96 4.83 -4.36
N ALA A 182 -10.52 5.61 -3.38
CA ALA A 182 -11.30 6.76 -2.89
C ALA A 182 -11.49 7.82 -3.98
N VAL A 183 -10.42 8.14 -4.74
CA VAL A 183 -10.49 9.04 -5.89
C VAL A 183 -11.43 8.51 -6.99
N LEU A 184 -11.37 7.22 -7.29
CA LEU A 184 -12.27 6.59 -8.26
C LEU A 184 -13.73 6.75 -7.85
N LYS A 185 -14.07 6.61 -6.56
CA LYS A 185 -15.43 6.80 -6.06
C LYS A 185 -15.90 8.24 -6.19
N LEU A 186 -15.02 9.20 -5.96
CA LEU A 186 -15.31 10.63 -6.20
C LEU A 186 -15.57 10.89 -7.69
N HIS A 187 -14.75 10.39 -8.59
CA HIS A 187 -14.99 10.52 -10.03
C HIS A 187 -16.34 9.93 -10.45
N GLN A 188 -16.68 8.75 -9.91
CA GLN A 188 -17.94 8.09 -10.21
C GLN A 188 -19.18 8.85 -9.67
N SER A 189 -19.01 9.68 -8.64
CA SER A 189 -20.10 10.47 -8.07
C SER A 189 -20.41 11.75 -8.83
N CYS A 190 -19.47 12.24 -9.63
CA CYS A 190 -19.65 13.42 -10.47
C CYS A 190 -20.41 13.05 -11.73
N ILE A 191 -21.67 13.50 -11.88
CA ILE A 191 -22.51 13.17 -13.03
C ILE A 191 -22.47 14.28 -14.08
N ASP A 192 -22.73 15.53 -13.64
CA ASP A 192 -22.79 16.70 -14.52
C ASP A 192 -21.49 17.51 -14.47
N GLU A 193 -20.55 17.08 -13.66
CA GLU A 193 -19.28 17.76 -13.43
C GLU A 193 -18.14 16.73 -13.54
N HIS A 194 -16.94 17.21 -13.81
CA HIS A 194 -15.74 16.40 -13.76
C HIS A 194 -14.73 16.98 -12.76
N LEU A 195 -13.88 16.13 -12.25
CA LEU A 195 -12.82 16.50 -11.33
C LEU A 195 -11.59 16.96 -12.13
N GLU A 196 -11.31 18.24 -12.12
CA GLU A 196 -10.11 18.84 -12.72
C GLU A 196 -9.05 19.02 -11.64
N TRP A 197 -7.94 18.31 -11.79
CA TRP A 197 -6.80 18.44 -10.91
C TRP A 197 -6.05 19.72 -11.23
N GLY A 198 -5.79 20.54 -10.20
CA GLY A 198 -5.00 21.77 -10.37
C GLY A 198 -3.60 21.46 -10.93
N ASN A 199 -2.96 22.49 -11.52
CA ASN A 199 -1.61 22.36 -12.07
C ASN A 199 -0.62 21.92 -10.97
N THR A 200 -0.41 20.63 -10.84
CA THR A 200 0.58 19.99 -9.97
C THR A 200 1.86 19.73 -10.77
N THR A 201 2.37 20.77 -11.44
CA THR A 201 3.54 20.70 -12.34
C THR A 201 4.74 20.00 -11.70
N SER A 202 4.86 20.07 -10.38
CA SER A 202 5.91 19.36 -9.63
C SER A 202 5.70 17.84 -9.54
N LEU A 203 4.45 17.35 -9.53
CA LEU A 203 4.16 15.92 -9.43
C LEU A 203 4.09 15.24 -10.80
N THR A 204 3.61 15.93 -11.83
CA THR A 204 3.54 15.38 -13.20
C THR A 204 4.91 15.18 -13.85
N LEU A 205 5.96 15.77 -13.30
CA LEU A 205 7.35 15.58 -13.73
C LEU A 205 8.07 14.44 -13.00
N LEU A 206 7.42 13.83 -11.98
CA LEU A 206 7.99 12.74 -11.23
C LEU A 206 7.77 11.40 -11.96
N ASN A 207 8.71 10.49 -11.77
CA ASN A 207 8.49 9.09 -12.02
C ASN A 207 7.91 8.40 -10.77
N ASN A 208 7.41 7.17 -10.93
CA ASN A 208 6.82 6.41 -9.83
C ASN A 208 7.81 6.20 -8.67
N GLY A 209 9.10 6.00 -8.97
CA GLY A 209 10.14 5.82 -7.96
C GLY A 209 10.32 7.07 -7.10
N ASP A 210 10.40 8.26 -7.70
CA ASP A 210 10.55 9.51 -6.97
C ASP A 210 9.31 9.83 -6.14
N TYR A 211 8.13 9.52 -6.66
CA TYR A 211 6.89 9.65 -5.92
C TYR A 211 6.86 8.73 -4.69
N VAL A 212 7.24 7.45 -4.84
CA VAL A 212 7.32 6.51 -3.70
C VAL A 212 8.34 6.99 -2.67
N ARG A 213 9.51 7.49 -3.09
CA ARG A 213 10.53 8.06 -2.16
C ARG A 213 9.96 9.21 -1.33
N GLN A 214 9.20 10.11 -1.96
CA GLN A 214 8.53 11.21 -1.22
C GLN A 214 7.55 10.67 -0.18
N CYS A 215 6.75 9.66 -0.52
CA CYS A 215 5.77 9.08 0.38
C CYS A 215 6.39 8.41 1.61
N VAL A 216 7.55 7.76 1.46
CA VAL A 216 8.19 6.95 2.52
C VAL A 216 9.50 7.52 3.05
N GLN A 217 9.78 8.82 2.82
CA GLN A 217 11.04 9.47 3.18
C GLN A 217 11.46 9.32 4.66
N LYS A 218 10.49 9.11 5.57
CA LYS A 218 10.74 8.86 7.00
C LYS A 218 11.05 7.39 7.32
N SER A 219 10.91 6.50 6.34
CA SER A 219 11.09 5.05 6.49
C SER A 219 12.13 4.51 5.49
N PRO A 220 13.43 4.77 5.68
CA PRO A 220 14.49 4.46 4.70
C PRO A 220 14.60 2.99 4.31
N TRP A 221 14.22 2.06 5.21
CA TRP A 221 14.17 0.64 4.90
C TRP A 221 12.98 0.28 4.00
N ALA A 222 11.82 0.91 4.21
CA ALA A 222 10.69 0.75 3.31
C ALA A 222 11.01 1.30 1.91
N GLU A 223 11.61 2.50 1.83
CA GLU A 223 12.12 3.08 0.59
C GLU A 223 13.01 2.09 -0.15
N PHE A 224 14.05 1.57 0.52
CA PHE A 224 14.98 0.62 -0.08
C PHE A 224 14.28 -0.61 -0.65
N TRP A 225 13.34 -1.23 0.09
CA TRP A 225 12.64 -2.42 -0.37
C TRP A 225 11.64 -2.14 -1.49
N PHE A 226 10.85 -1.05 -1.39
CA PHE A 226 9.90 -0.71 -2.46
C PHE A 226 10.62 -0.41 -3.77
N ILE A 227 11.66 0.40 -3.75
CA ILE A 227 12.45 0.70 -4.95
C ILE A 227 13.10 -0.56 -5.52
N THR A 228 13.64 -1.45 -4.64
CA THR A 228 14.21 -2.74 -5.08
C THR A 228 13.17 -3.60 -5.80
N PHE A 229 11.94 -3.67 -5.29
CA PHE A 229 10.90 -4.55 -5.86
C PHE A 229 10.18 -3.95 -7.07
N MET A 230 10.05 -2.64 -7.15
CA MET A 230 9.39 -1.97 -8.28
C MET A 230 10.17 -2.12 -9.60
N GLY A 231 11.48 -2.23 -9.55
CA GLY A 231 12.29 -2.40 -10.76
C GLY A 231 12.05 -1.27 -11.77
N THR A 232 11.84 -1.60 -13.04
CA THR A 232 11.63 -0.61 -14.13
C THR A 232 10.37 0.23 -13.99
N VAL A 233 9.39 -0.21 -13.20
CA VAL A 233 8.18 0.60 -12.88
C VAL A 233 8.55 1.92 -12.19
N CYS A 234 9.69 1.98 -11.50
CA CYS A 234 10.21 3.23 -10.93
C CYS A 234 10.44 4.33 -11.96
N GLU A 235 10.78 3.97 -13.21
CA GLU A 235 11.12 4.92 -14.28
C GLU A 235 9.90 5.39 -15.07
N GLU A 236 8.76 4.72 -14.89
CA GLU A 236 7.52 5.12 -15.53
C GLU A 236 7.02 6.43 -14.96
N SER A 237 6.44 7.25 -15.84
CA SER A 237 5.87 8.53 -15.43
C SER A 237 4.74 8.33 -14.41
N TYR A 238 4.76 9.13 -13.35
CA TYR A 238 3.66 9.17 -12.40
C TYR A 238 2.37 9.60 -13.10
N GLY A 239 1.35 8.74 -13.04
CA GLY A 239 0.04 8.99 -13.62
C GLY A 239 -1.00 9.40 -12.56
N TYR A 240 -2.09 10.05 -13.00
CA TYR A 240 -3.19 10.41 -12.11
C TYR A 240 -3.82 9.21 -11.38
N GLU A 241 -3.69 8.02 -11.95
CA GLU A 241 -4.21 6.79 -11.35
C GLU A 241 -3.27 6.18 -10.31
N SER A 242 -2.01 6.58 -10.29
CA SER A 242 -0.95 6.02 -9.43
C SER A 242 -0.83 6.71 -8.08
N ARG A 243 -1.94 7.11 -7.46
CA ARG A 243 -1.95 7.78 -6.16
C ARG A 243 -1.77 6.78 -5.02
N LEU A 244 -0.80 7.05 -4.15
CA LEU A 244 -0.43 6.15 -3.07
C LEU A 244 -0.41 6.85 -1.69
N CYS A 245 -0.07 8.14 -1.64
CA CYS A 245 0.15 8.86 -0.40
C CYS A 245 -1.07 9.73 -0.04
N PRO A 246 -1.74 9.51 1.11
CA PRO A 246 -2.89 10.30 1.55
C PRO A 246 -2.58 11.80 1.71
N ALA A 247 -1.38 12.14 2.19
CA ALA A 247 -0.98 13.53 2.37
C ALA A 247 -0.87 14.27 1.03
N ASN A 248 -0.27 13.63 0.02
CA ASN A 248 -0.16 14.20 -1.32
C ASN A 248 -1.54 14.34 -1.97
N LEU A 249 -2.44 13.35 -1.77
CA LEU A 249 -3.82 13.43 -2.23
C LEU A 249 -4.50 14.72 -1.74
N ILE A 250 -4.38 15.03 -0.44
CA ILE A 250 -5.03 16.22 0.13
C ILE A 250 -4.46 17.50 -0.47
N GLU A 251 -3.14 17.59 -0.66
CA GLU A 251 -2.51 18.75 -1.30
C GLU A 251 -2.94 18.92 -2.77
N GLU A 252 -3.18 17.83 -3.49
CA GLU A 252 -3.76 17.85 -4.83
C GLU A 252 -5.24 18.28 -4.79
N MET A 253 -6.04 17.71 -3.87
CA MET A 253 -7.47 18.01 -3.73
C MET A 253 -7.74 19.46 -3.32
N LYS A 254 -6.86 20.08 -2.53
CA LYS A 254 -6.95 21.52 -2.20
C LYS A 254 -6.82 22.43 -3.43
N LYS A 255 -6.13 21.95 -4.46
CA LYS A 255 -5.91 22.69 -5.73
C LYS A 255 -6.88 22.26 -6.83
N ALA A 256 -7.60 21.15 -6.62
CA ALA A 256 -8.55 20.61 -7.58
C ALA A 256 -9.90 21.33 -7.52
N SER A 257 -10.66 21.22 -8.60
CA SER A 257 -12.00 21.79 -8.72
C SER A 257 -12.95 20.78 -9.37
N PHE A 258 -14.21 20.80 -8.96
CA PHE A 258 -15.30 20.25 -9.74
C PHE A 258 -15.69 21.29 -10.79
N VAL A 259 -15.76 20.87 -12.05
CA VAL A 259 -15.99 21.74 -13.20
C VAL A 259 -17.21 21.24 -13.98
N ASN A 260 -18.13 22.15 -14.26
CA ASN A 260 -19.23 21.95 -15.21
C ASN A 260 -18.97 22.84 -16.41
N ASP A 261 -18.57 22.26 -17.53
CA ASP A 261 -18.21 23.00 -18.74
C ASP A 261 -19.42 23.66 -19.39
N GLU A 262 -20.62 23.04 -19.33
CA GLU A 262 -21.84 23.56 -19.93
C GLU A 262 -22.33 24.84 -19.21
N LYS A 263 -22.20 24.87 -17.88
CA LYS A 263 -22.66 25.97 -17.04
C LYS A 263 -21.56 26.96 -16.68
N GLY A 264 -20.31 26.66 -17.02
CA GLY A 264 -19.13 27.46 -16.64
C GLY A 264 -18.94 27.56 -15.12
N ILE A 265 -19.43 26.59 -14.35
CA ILE A 265 -19.34 26.57 -12.88
C ILE A 265 -18.06 25.84 -12.46
N ARG A 266 -17.32 26.44 -11.57
CA ARG A 266 -16.14 25.86 -10.94
C ARG A 266 -16.24 26.00 -9.43
N ARG A 267 -16.08 24.90 -8.67
CA ARG A 267 -16.09 24.89 -7.20
C ARG A 267 -14.93 24.04 -6.67
N THR A 268 -14.39 24.41 -5.51
CA THR A 268 -13.31 23.67 -4.85
C THR A 268 -13.77 22.26 -4.45
N VAL A 269 -12.86 21.29 -4.44
CA VAL A 269 -13.16 19.91 -4.04
C VAL A 269 -13.33 19.78 -2.52
N ILE A 270 -12.53 20.51 -1.76
CA ILE A 270 -12.59 20.52 -0.29
C ILE A 270 -13.22 21.82 0.18
N THR A 271 -14.12 21.73 1.16
CA THR A 271 -14.71 22.87 1.87
C THR A 271 -14.23 22.91 3.32
N GLY A 272 -14.16 24.14 3.84
CA GLY A 272 -13.83 24.36 5.26
C GLY A 272 -12.38 24.04 5.62
N GLU A 273 -12.14 24.04 6.92
CA GLU A 273 -10.82 23.79 7.48
C GLU A 273 -10.62 22.30 7.78
N GLU A 274 -9.35 21.89 7.85
CA GLU A 274 -8.94 20.57 8.31
C GLU A 274 -9.41 20.34 9.74
N LYS A 275 -10.11 19.21 9.98
CA LYS A 275 -10.52 18.81 11.32
C LYS A 275 -9.67 17.64 11.80
N THR A 276 -8.91 17.83 12.87
CA THR A 276 -8.17 16.75 13.51
C THR A 276 -9.13 15.94 14.40
N LEU A 277 -9.37 14.67 14.03
CA LEU A 277 -10.21 13.73 14.82
C LEU A 277 -9.41 13.01 15.88
N LEU A 278 -8.16 12.63 15.55
CA LEU A 278 -7.22 11.98 16.47
C LEU A 278 -5.85 12.61 16.32
N SER A 279 -5.23 12.96 17.43
CA SER A 279 -3.81 13.36 17.45
C SER A 279 -2.93 12.11 17.39
N GLU A 280 -1.85 12.20 16.64
CA GLU A 280 -0.84 11.14 16.56
C GLU A 280 -0.12 11.01 17.91
N THR A 281 -0.11 9.80 18.48
CA THR A 281 0.57 9.51 19.75
C THR A 281 1.90 8.77 19.54
N VAL A 282 2.04 8.07 18.42
CA VAL A 282 3.26 7.38 18.00
C VAL A 282 3.78 8.06 16.75
N ALA A 283 4.61 9.10 16.92
CA ALA A 283 5.25 9.76 15.79
C ALA A 283 6.17 8.79 15.06
N LEU A 284 6.15 8.85 13.74
CA LEU A 284 7.06 8.10 12.88
C LEU A 284 8.48 8.59 13.13
N GLN A 285 9.26 7.83 13.90
CA GLN A 285 10.65 8.15 14.16
C GLN A 285 11.53 7.67 13.01
N GLN A 286 12.27 8.59 12.44
CA GLN A 286 13.27 8.24 11.44
C GLN A 286 14.37 7.38 12.08
N SER A 287 14.54 6.15 11.58
CA SER A 287 15.61 5.27 12.08
C SER A 287 16.98 5.87 11.77
N MET A 288 17.85 5.98 12.79
CA MET A 288 19.26 6.34 12.60
C MET A 288 20.02 5.25 11.83
N ILE A 289 19.57 4.00 11.95
CA ILE A 289 20.16 2.83 11.25
C ILE A 289 19.49 2.71 9.87
N THR A 290 20.00 3.49 8.92
CA THR A 290 19.49 3.48 7.53
C THR A 290 20.23 2.44 6.67
N PRO A 291 19.65 1.99 5.53
CA PRO A 291 20.37 1.12 4.59
C PRO A 291 21.73 1.66 4.16
N LYS A 292 21.85 2.98 3.97
CA LYS A 292 23.12 3.66 3.64
C LYS A 292 24.18 3.43 4.70
N VAL A 293 23.82 3.57 5.97
CA VAL A 293 24.75 3.36 7.10
C VAL A 293 25.12 1.89 7.21
N VAL A 294 24.15 0.98 7.17
CA VAL A 294 24.39 -0.46 7.32
C VAL A 294 25.30 -0.99 6.20
N PHE A 295 24.98 -0.66 4.95
CA PHE A 295 25.80 -1.15 3.81
C PHE A 295 27.13 -0.41 3.71
N GLY A 296 27.24 0.84 4.18
CA GLY A 296 28.51 1.55 4.29
C GLY A 296 29.44 0.88 5.31
N VAL A 297 28.94 0.56 6.50
CA VAL A 297 29.71 -0.18 7.51
C VAL A 297 30.08 -1.58 7.01
N LEU A 298 29.13 -2.28 6.36
CA LEU A 298 29.42 -3.60 5.79
C LEU A 298 30.52 -3.53 4.74
N LEU A 299 30.52 -2.50 3.87
CA LEU A 299 31.59 -2.29 2.89
C LEU A 299 32.96 -2.13 3.57
N LEU A 300 33.04 -1.33 4.65
CA LEU A 300 34.29 -1.17 5.40
C LEU A 300 34.77 -2.49 6.01
N VAL A 301 33.85 -3.29 6.59
CA VAL A 301 34.16 -4.63 7.12
C VAL A 301 34.66 -5.54 6.01
N VAL A 302 34.01 -5.53 4.85
CA VAL A 302 34.41 -6.34 3.68
C VAL A 302 35.79 -5.93 3.18
N CYS A 303 36.05 -4.64 3.04
CA CYS A 303 37.38 -4.14 2.65
C CYS A 303 38.45 -4.57 3.64
N PHE A 304 38.19 -4.41 4.96
CA PHE A 304 39.12 -4.82 6.01
C PHE A 304 39.40 -6.33 5.97
N LEU A 305 38.37 -7.17 5.92
CA LEU A 305 38.54 -8.63 5.86
C LEU A 305 39.23 -9.09 4.58
N THR A 306 38.98 -8.42 3.45
CA THR A 306 39.68 -8.72 2.19
C THR A 306 41.16 -8.36 2.28
N PHE A 307 41.46 -7.21 2.89
CA PHE A 307 42.88 -6.83 3.18
C PHE A 307 43.53 -7.79 4.16
N ALA A 308 42.84 -8.19 5.23
CA ALA A 308 43.33 -9.15 6.23
C ALA A 308 43.54 -10.56 5.64
N GLU A 309 42.68 -10.98 4.75
CA GLU A 309 42.82 -12.23 3.97
C GLU A 309 44.13 -12.22 3.15
N TRP A 310 44.37 -11.10 2.44
CA TRP A 310 45.57 -10.95 1.64
C TRP A 310 46.86 -10.75 2.48
N ARG A 311 46.84 -9.89 3.53
CA ARG A 311 48.04 -9.48 4.30
C ARG A 311 48.39 -10.44 5.42
N TRP A 312 47.35 -11.00 6.09
CA TRP A 312 47.52 -11.83 7.32
C TRP A 312 47.02 -13.26 7.13
N ASN A 313 46.65 -13.65 5.92
CA ASN A 313 46.14 -15.00 5.58
C ASN A 313 44.90 -15.42 6.39
N TRP A 314 44.00 -14.48 6.69
CA TRP A 314 42.73 -14.72 7.44
C TRP A 314 41.67 -15.38 6.56
N LYS A 315 41.97 -16.54 5.97
CA LYS A 315 41.11 -17.24 5.01
C LYS A 315 39.81 -17.75 5.63
N ARG A 316 39.83 -18.14 6.95
CA ARG A 316 38.60 -18.67 7.60
C ARG A 316 37.52 -17.58 7.78
N PRO A 317 37.79 -16.42 8.42
CA PRO A 317 36.79 -15.35 8.55
C PRO A 317 36.27 -14.86 7.19
N ALA A 318 37.17 -14.68 6.20
CA ALA A 318 36.79 -14.26 4.87
C ALA A 318 35.83 -15.25 4.17
N ARG A 319 36.07 -16.57 4.35
CA ARG A 319 35.19 -17.62 3.82
C ARG A 319 33.82 -17.60 4.47
N TYR A 320 33.71 -17.44 5.79
CA TYR A 320 32.42 -17.33 6.46
C TYR A 320 31.64 -16.11 5.95
N MET A 321 32.29 -14.97 5.81
CA MET A 321 31.69 -13.78 5.23
C MET A 321 31.17 -14.03 3.81
N ASP A 322 31.98 -14.65 2.93
CA ASP A 322 31.56 -14.96 1.56
C ASP A 322 30.32 -15.84 1.51
N VAL A 323 30.32 -16.91 2.30
CA VAL A 323 29.16 -17.83 2.37
C VAL A 323 27.91 -17.10 2.81
N THR A 324 28.01 -16.29 3.87
CA THR A 324 26.89 -15.50 4.39
C THR A 324 26.37 -14.51 3.34
N LEU A 325 27.27 -13.76 2.70
CA LEU A 325 26.91 -12.80 1.65
C LEU A 325 26.24 -13.49 0.45
N PHE A 326 26.80 -14.61 -0.03
CA PHE A 326 26.24 -15.33 -1.18
C PHE A 326 24.91 -16.00 -0.90
N ILE A 327 24.68 -16.46 0.34
CA ILE A 327 23.37 -16.97 0.77
C ILE A 327 22.35 -15.85 0.79
N ILE A 328 22.66 -14.71 1.45
CA ILE A 328 21.74 -13.57 1.52
C ILE A 328 21.44 -13.04 0.11
N GLN A 329 22.46 -12.86 -0.73
CA GLN A 329 22.33 -12.45 -2.11
C GLN A 329 21.42 -13.38 -2.90
N SER A 330 21.60 -14.70 -2.75
CA SER A 330 20.80 -15.70 -3.45
C SER A 330 19.35 -15.73 -2.99
N LEU A 331 19.10 -15.62 -1.69
CA LEU A 331 17.74 -15.53 -1.14
C LEU A 331 17.04 -14.26 -1.63
N SER A 332 17.72 -13.12 -1.60
CA SER A 332 17.20 -11.86 -2.15
C SER A 332 16.92 -11.98 -3.65
N GLY A 333 17.82 -12.64 -4.40
CA GLY A 333 17.64 -12.90 -5.82
C GLY A 333 16.44 -13.80 -6.14
N LEU A 334 16.18 -14.83 -5.33
CA LEU A 334 14.98 -15.68 -5.48
C LEU A 334 13.69 -14.90 -5.23
N ILE A 335 13.68 -14.08 -4.17
CA ILE A 335 12.53 -13.22 -3.87
C ILE A 335 12.31 -12.24 -5.04
N LEU A 336 13.37 -11.64 -5.54
CA LEU A 336 13.30 -10.67 -6.61
C LEU A 336 12.85 -11.29 -7.94
N LEU A 337 13.33 -12.50 -8.28
CA LEU A 337 12.84 -13.28 -9.41
C LEU A 337 11.34 -13.55 -9.30
N TYR A 338 10.90 -13.95 -8.11
CA TYR A 338 9.47 -14.19 -7.85
C TYR A 338 8.66 -12.91 -8.04
N VAL A 339 9.08 -11.79 -7.45
CA VAL A 339 8.36 -10.50 -7.57
C VAL A 339 8.34 -10.01 -9.01
N THR A 340 9.43 -10.19 -9.76
CA THR A 340 9.53 -9.70 -11.14
C THR A 340 8.72 -10.53 -12.14
N PHE A 341 8.70 -11.86 -12.00
CA PHE A 341 8.14 -12.73 -13.04
C PHE A 341 6.86 -13.47 -12.65
N VAL A 342 6.52 -13.51 -11.37
CA VAL A 342 5.36 -14.27 -10.87
C VAL A 342 4.35 -13.38 -10.15
N SER A 343 4.81 -12.38 -9.41
CA SER A 343 3.93 -11.49 -8.63
C SER A 343 3.26 -10.45 -9.54
N GLU A 344 1.96 -10.27 -9.34
CA GLU A 344 1.17 -9.21 -9.99
C GLU A 344 1.11 -7.91 -9.13
N LEU A 345 1.76 -7.89 -7.96
CA LEU A 345 1.61 -6.83 -6.95
C LEU A 345 2.01 -5.44 -7.44
N LEU A 346 3.08 -5.36 -8.21
CA LEU A 346 3.68 -4.09 -8.66
C LEU A 346 3.60 -3.90 -10.18
N GLY A 347 3.17 -4.91 -10.92
CA GLY A 347 3.19 -4.88 -12.40
C GLY A 347 4.59 -4.78 -13.00
N THR A 348 5.61 -5.25 -12.28
CA THR A 348 7.01 -5.17 -12.70
C THR A 348 7.26 -6.06 -13.91
N HIS A 349 7.79 -5.49 -14.99
CA HIS A 349 8.13 -6.25 -16.22
C HIS A 349 9.60 -6.67 -16.25
N TRP A 350 10.48 -5.86 -15.67
CA TRP A 350 11.91 -6.11 -15.59
C TRP A 350 12.50 -5.47 -14.34
N ASN A 351 13.62 -6.05 -13.85
CA ASN A 351 14.27 -5.53 -12.66
C ASN A 351 15.81 -5.62 -12.80
N TRP A 352 16.46 -4.46 -12.88
CA TRP A 352 17.91 -4.36 -13.01
C TRP A 352 18.66 -4.89 -11.78
N TYR A 353 18.01 -4.93 -10.60
CA TYR A 353 18.61 -5.50 -9.40
C TYR A 353 18.80 -7.01 -9.45
N LEU A 354 18.25 -7.71 -10.45
CA LEU A 354 18.57 -9.11 -10.73
C LEU A 354 20.05 -9.32 -11.12
N ILE A 355 20.76 -8.25 -11.53
CA ILE A 355 22.18 -8.31 -11.82
C ILE A 355 23.00 -8.51 -10.55
N PRO A 356 22.90 -7.68 -9.51
CA PRO A 356 23.59 -7.92 -8.24
C PRO A 356 22.92 -9.00 -7.37
N PHE A 357 21.60 -9.17 -7.42
CA PHE A 357 20.87 -10.15 -6.61
C PHE A 357 20.51 -11.39 -7.44
N ASN A 358 21.34 -12.40 -7.43
CA ASN A 358 21.13 -13.65 -8.16
C ASN A 358 21.83 -14.82 -7.48
N LEU A 359 21.64 -16.02 -8.03
CA LEU A 359 22.17 -17.27 -7.48
C LEU A 359 23.57 -17.61 -7.97
N ILE A 360 24.14 -16.85 -8.89
CA ILE A 360 25.39 -17.21 -9.57
C ILE A 360 26.53 -17.44 -8.56
N PRO A 361 26.85 -16.53 -7.61
CA PRO A 361 27.98 -16.75 -6.71
C PRO A 361 27.80 -17.97 -5.79
N LEU A 362 26.57 -18.25 -5.35
CA LEU A 362 26.29 -19.43 -4.53
C LEU A 362 26.42 -20.73 -5.32
N ILE A 363 25.93 -20.76 -6.56
CA ILE A 363 26.08 -21.91 -7.46
C ILE A 363 27.55 -22.15 -7.76
N LEU A 364 28.33 -21.09 -8.04
CA LEU A 364 29.75 -21.17 -8.26
C LEU A 364 30.46 -21.74 -7.06
N TRP A 365 30.09 -21.26 -5.86
CA TRP A 365 30.71 -21.72 -4.61
C TRP A 365 30.36 -23.19 -4.31
N LEU A 366 29.12 -23.64 -4.51
CA LEU A 366 28.68 -25.00 -4.23
C LEU A 366 29.15 -26.02 -5.26
N CYS A 367 28.94 -25.70 -6.55
CA CYS A 367 29.03 -26.68 -7.64
C CYS A 367 30.37 -26.65 -8.37
N LEU A 368 31.00 -25.49 -8.49
CA LEU A 368 32.14 -25.28 -9.38
C LEU A 368 33.48 -25.11 -8.67
N ARG A 369 33.52 -24.97 -7.34
CA ARG A 369 34.77 -24.76 -6.58
C ARG A 369 35.81 -25.85 -6.79
N LYS A 370 35.41 -27.05 -7.23
CA LYS A 370 36.31 -28.17 -7.53
C LYS A 370 36.74 -28.22 -8.98
N ARG A 371 36.22 -27.35 -9.87
CA ARG A 371 36.55 -27.35 -11.31
C ARG A 371 37.68 -26.38 -11.62
N LYS A 372 38.56 -26.75 -12.59
CA LYS A 372 39.75 -25.96 -12.95
C LYS A 372 39.49 -24.52 -13.44
N ASN A 373 38.28 -24.16 -13.82
CA ASN A 373 37.98 -22.86 -14.43
C ASN A 373 37.03 -21.99 -13.65
N TYR A 374 36.67 -22.33 -12.40
CA TYR A 374 35.66 -21.58 -11.63
C TYR A 374 36.06 -20.12 -11.37
N GLY A 375 37.36 -19.82 -11.23
CA GLY A 375 37.82 -18.46 -10.98
C GLY A 375 37.53 -17.49 -12.14
N ARG A 376 37.61 -17.97 -13.41
CA ARG A 376 37.27 -17.11 -14.55
C ARG A 376 35.81 -16.65 -14.54
N VAL A 377 34.91 -17.45 -14.03
CA VAL A 377 33.50 -17.10 -13.92
C VAL A 377 33.30 -16.00 -12.86
N TYR A 378 34.04 -16.04 -11.74
CA TYR A 378 34.04 -14.93 -10.77
C TYR A 378 34.57 -13.64 -11.38
N LEU A 379 35.63 -13.69 -12.19
CA LEU A 379 36.14 -12.53 -12.90
C LEU A 379 35.09 -11.95 -13.88
N LEU A 380 34.45 -12.80 -14.67
CA LEU A 380 33.41 -12.36 -15.61
C LEU A 380 32.26 -11.70 -14.84
N TYR A 381 31.80 -12.32 -13.74
CA TYR A 381 30.74 -11.76 -12.92
C TYR A 381 31.16 -10.43 -12.26
N THR A 382 32.41 -10.29 -11.83
CA THR A 382 32.94 -9.00 -11.36
C THR A 382 32.87 -7.93 -12.43
N VAL A 383 33.24 -8.25 -13.69
CA VAL A 383 33.13 -7.31 -14.81
C VAL A 383 31.68 -6.87 -15.02
N VAL A 384 30.72 -7.79 -14.94
CA VAL A 384 29.28 -7.47 -15.04
C VAL A 384 28.84 -6.54 -13.91
N LEU A 385 29.26 -6.80 -12.66
CA LEU A 385 28.93 -5.93 -11.53
C LEU A 385 29.55 -4.52 -11.66
N VAL A 386 30.79 -4.43 -12.14
CA VAL A 386 31.46 -3.13 -12.38
C VAL A 386 30.77 -2.38 -13.53
N ALA A 387 30.42 -3.06 -14.62
CA ALA A 387 29.65 -2.45 -15.69
C ALA A 387 28.28 -1.95 -15.21
N PHE A 388 27.60 -2.74 -14.37
CA PHE A 388 26.35 -2.33 -13.74
C PHE A 388 26.54 -1.07 -12.89
N LEU A 389 27.60 -0.98 -12.06
CA LEU A 389 27.92 0.23 -11.31
C LEU A 389 28.16 1.45 -12.21
N ALA A 390 28.80 1.26 -13.38
CA ALA A 390 29.01 2.33 -14.34
C ALA A 390 27.71 2.83 -14.99
N LEU A 391 26.66 2.02 -15.02
CA LEU A 391 25.33 2.39 -15.51
C LEU A 391 24.47 3.12 -14.46
N THR A 392 24.87 3.11 -13.18
CA THR A 392 24.06 3.70 -12.10
C THR A 392 23.67 5.17 -12.29
N PRO A 393 24.51 6.05 -12.89
CA PRO A 393 24.12 7.45 -13.12
C PRO A 393 22.97 7.62 -14.14
N PHE A 394 22.71 6.60 -14.94
CA PHE A 394 21.68 6.63 -15.99
C PHE A 394 20.37 5.95 -15.59
N LEU A 395 20.33 5.31 -14.43
CA LEU A 395 19.17 4.57 -13.93
C LEU A 395 18.70 5.20 -12.62
N SER A 396 17.56 5.84 -12.64
CA SER A 396 16.97 6.55 -11.47
C SER A 396 16.67 5.64 -10.28
N GLN A 397 16.56 4.32 -10.53
CA GLN A 397 16.35 3.31 -9.49
C GLN A 397 17.58 3.10 -8.61
N LEU A 398 18.79 3.33 -9.12
CA LEU A 398 20.04 2.89 -8.48
C LEU A 398 20.60 3.93 -7.54
N ASP A 399 20.10 3.93 -6.31
CA ASP A 399 20.57 4.77 -5.22
C ASP A 399 21.78 4.18 -4.48
N LEU A 400 22.37 5.00 -3.63
CA LEU A 400 23.60 4.68 -2.91
C LEU A 400 23.59 3.31 -2.18
N PRO A 401 22.53 2.88 -1.47
CA PRO A 401 22.50 1.56 -0.86
C PRO A 401 22.74 0.41 -1.83
N HIS A 402 22.16 0.47 -3.02
CA HIS A 402 22.31 -0.56 -4.06
C HIS A 402 23.70 -0.56 -4.66
N GLN A 403 24.30 0.63 -4.83
CA GLN A 403 25.70 0.76 -5.28
C GLN A 403 26.65 0.14 -4.26
N LEU A 404 26.45 0.42 -2.95
CA LEU A 404 27.28 -0.15 -1.87
C LEU A 404 27.22 -1.68 -1.85
N ILE A 405 26.01 -2.27 -1.95
CA ILE A 405 25.86 -3.73 -2.02
C ILE A 405 26.59 -4.29 -3.26
N THR A 406 26.43 -3.66 -4.40
CA THR A 406 27.07 -4.10 -5.64
C THR A 406 28.60 -4.04 -5.54
N MET A 407 29.15 -2.98 -4.91
CA MET A 407 30.60 -2.86 -4.62
C MET A 407 31.07 -3.98 -3.70
N ILE A 408 30.33 -4.27 -2.63
CA ILE A 408 30.65 -5.37 -1.68
C ILE A 408 30.77 -6.70 -2.44
N LEU A 409 29.80 -7.00 -3.30
CA LEU A 409 29.79 -8.23 -4.09
C LEU A 409 30.94 -8.27 -5.10
N ALA A 410 31.23 -7.16 -5.78
CA ALA A 410 32.33 -7.07 -6.74
C ALA A 410 33.69 -7.29 -6.05
N ILE A 411 33.94 -6.68 -4.86
CA ILE A 411 35.18 -6.86 -4.09
C ILE A 411 35.34 -8.33 -3.71
N ARG A 412 34.28 -9.00 -3.26
CA ARG A 412 34.38 -10.41 -2.86
C ARG A 412 34.55 -11.35 -4.06
N CYS A 413 33.91 -11.09 -5.17
CA CYS A 413 34.07 -11.87 -6.40
C CYS A 413 35.49 -11.75 -6.99
N ILE A 414 36.05 -10.55 -7.01
CA ILE A 414 37.44 -10.37 -7.47
C ILE A 414 38.46 -11.02 -6.53
N SER A 415 38.24 -10.98 -5.21
CA SER A 415 39.07 -11.70 -4.22
C SER A 415 39.04 -13.21 -4.48
N LYS A 416 37.89 -13.79 -4.82
CA LYS A 416 37.79 -15.23 -5.19
C LYS A 416 38.53 -15.58 -6.47
N TYR A 417 38.57 -14.67 -7.42
CA TYR A 417 39.39 -14.87 -8.63
C TYR A 417 40.87 -14.92 -8.29
N PHE A 418 41.40 -14.04 -7.44
CA PHE A 418 42.81 -14.05 -7.03
C PHE A 418 43.15 -15.28 -6.18
N GLU A 419 42.30 -15.67 -5.22
CA GLU A 419 42.47 -16.93 -4.44
C GLU A 419 42.61 -18.14 -5.39
N TYR A 420 41.79 -18.19 -6.45
CA TYR A 420 41.84 -19.24 -7.45
C TYR A 420 43.17 -19.21 -8.22
N LYS A 421 43.65 -18.02 -8.65
CA LYS A 421 44.87 -17.86 -9.39
C LYS A 421 46.11 -18.31 -8.58
N ASP A 422 46.15 -18.01 -7.31
CA ASP A 422 47.22 -18.40 -6.39
C ASP A 422 47.24 -19.92 -6.12
N ASN A 423 46.10 -20.60 -6.14
CA ASN A 423 45.99 -22.04 -5.98
C ASN A 423 46.40 -22.84 -7.25
N ILE A 424 46.57 -22.19 -8.39
CA ILE A 424 47.03 -22.83 -9.65
C ILE A 424 48.53 -22.64 -9.86
N ARG A 425 49.14 -21.64 -9.26
CA ARG A 425 50.55 -21.44 -9.22
C ARG A 425 51.20 -22.32 -8.15
#